data_e4155320080a5b06e17d8ed16660bfd7
#
_entry.id   e4155320080a5b06e17d8ed16660bfd7
#
_cell.length_a   1.000
_cell.length_b   1.000
_cell.length_c   1.000
_cell.angle_alpha   90.00
_cell.angle_beta   90.00
_cell.angle_gamma   90.00
#
_symmetry.space_group_name_H-M   'P 1'
#
loop_
_entity.id
_entity.type
_entity.pdbx_description
1 polymer ?
#
loop_
_entity_poly.entity_id
_entity_poly.type
_entity_poly.pdbx_seq_one_letter_code
_entity_poly.pdbx_strand_id
1 'polypeptide(L)'
;WRGLSGQQGKSVLEQLLRHMRMQCPHADASGWMAWLGPCIGPKVFEVGNEVRNAFLLADTQAKRHFLPSHAPGKWLADLPGLARQHLAALNVQAVFGNNGSDDWCTFSRPERFFSYRRDGRTGRMAATVWLHADE
;
A
#
# COMPACT_ATOMS: atom_id res chain seq x y z
N TRP A 1 5.53 4.45 -1.69
CA TRP A 1 5.96 3.18 -2.31
C TRP A 1 7.20 2.58 -1.65
N ARG A 2 8.17 3.42 -1.22
CA ARG A 2 9.45 2.95 -0.62
C ARG A 2 9.23 2.04 0.59
N GLY A 3 8.32 2.42 1.50
CA GLY A 3 7.99 1.60 2.66
C GLY A 3 7.33 0.26 2.28
N LEU A 4 6.54 0.25 1.20
CA LEU A 4 5.84 -0.95 0.76
C LEU A 4 6.77 -1.90 -0.02
N SER A 5 7.62 -1.39 -0.91
CA SER A 5 8.54 -2.23 -1.71
C SER A 5 9.68 -2.84 -0.89
N GLY A 6 10.00 -2.27 0.26
CA GLY A 6 11.13 -2.69 1.08
C GLY A 6 12.48 -2.33 0.48
N GLN A 7 13.05 -1.19 0.83
CA GLN A 7 14.46 -0.97 0.56
C GLN A 7 15.30 -1.89 1.44
N GLN A 8 16.27 -2.59 0.86
CA GLN A 8 17.15 -3.56 1.55
C GLN A 8 16.43 -4.83 2.06
N GLY A 9 15.36 -5.26 1.39
CA GLY A 9 14.73 -6.55 1.64
C GLY A 9 13.79 -6.61 2.85
N LYS A 10 13.35 -5.45 3.39
CA LYS A 10 12.37 -5.43 4.49
C LYS A 10 11.35 -4.32 4.28
N SER A 11 10.14 -4.69 3.90
CA SER A 11 9.04 -3.74 3.81
C SER A 11 8.54 -3.33 5.20
N VAL A 12 7.88 -2.17 5.28
CA VAL A 12 7.23 -1.71 6.53
C VAL A 12 6.20 -2.74 7.01
N LEU A 13 5.49 -3.40 6.09
CA LEU A 13 4.50 -4.44 6.44
C LEU A 13 5.16 -5.66 7.07
N GLU A 14 6.26 -6.14 6.51
CA GLU A 14 7.01 -7.27 7.08
C GLU A 14 7.53 -6.97 8.48
N GLN A 15 8.11 -5.79 8.67
CA GLN A 15 8.63 -5.38 9.96
C GLN A 15 7.53 -5.20 10.99
N LEU A 16 6.40 -4.58 10.60
CA LEU A 16 5.25 -4.42 11.47
C LEU A 16 4.69 -5.77 11.92
N LEU A 17 4.40 -6.67 10.97
CA LEU A 17 3.87 -7.99 11.29
C LEU A 17 4.83 -8.83 12.12
N ARG A 18 6.14 -8.76 11.84
CA ARG A 18 7.15 -9.41 12.68
C ARG A 18 7.09 -8.89 14.11
N HIS A 19 7.02 -7.57 14.29
CA HIS A 19 6.93 -6.97 15.62
C HIS A 19 5.65 -7.39 16.34
N MET A 20 4.52 -7.35 15.66
CA MET A 20 3.23 -7.78 16.23
C MET A 20 3.23 -9.26 16.64
N ARG A 21 3.82 -10.14 15.82
CA ARG A 21 3.97 -11.57 16.17
C ARG A 21 4.84 -11.79 17.42
N MET A 22 5.86 -10.96 17.60
CA MET A 22 6.68 -11.02 18.81
C MET A 22 5.91 -10.59 20.06
N GLN A 23 5.01 -9.61 19.94
CA GLN A 23 4.17 -9.13 21.05
C GLN A 23 2.97 -10.05 21.35
N CYS A 24 2.48 -10.74 20.33
CA CYS A 24 1.33 -11.63 20.43
C CYS A 24 1.66 -13.04 19.89
N PRO A 25 2.53 -13.82 20.57
CA PRO A 25 3.04 -15.09 20.05
C PRO A 25 1.97 -16.18 19.88
N HIS A 26 0.81 -16.02 20.52
CA HIS A 26 -0.32 -16.96 20.43
C HIS A 26 -1.38 -16.53 19.40
N ALA A 27 -1.21 -15.35 18.77
CA ALA A 27 -2.12 -14.92 17.72
C ALA A 27 -1.77 -15.64 16.41
N ASP A 28 -2.71 -16.45 15.92
CA ASP A 28 -2.59 -17.05 14.59
C ASP A 28 -2.63 -15.96 13.52
N ALA A 29 -1.86 -16.14 12.45
CA ALA A 29 -1.83 -15.22 11.31
C ALA A 29 -3.21 -15.04 10.64
N SER A 30 -4.09 -16.04 10.77
CA SER A 30 -5.47 -15.98 10.28
C SER A 30 -6.36 -14.97 11.04
N GLY A 31 -6.00 -14.59 12.26
CA GLY A 31 -6.69 -13.57 13.07
C GLY A 31 -6.31 -12.13 12.75
N TRP A 32 -5.32 -11.91 11.88
CA TRP A 32 -4.88 -10.57 11.57
C TRP A 32 -5.73 -9.93 10.47
N MET A 33 -6.12 -8.69 10.69
CA MET A 33 -6.83 -7.87 9.72
C MET A 33 -5.99 -6.67 9.31
N ALA A 34 -6.08 -6.27 8.05
CA ALA A 34 -5.49 -5.04 7.55
C ALA A 34 -6.57 -4.11 6.98
N TRP A 35 -6.43 -2.82 7.25
CA TRP A 35 -7.25 -1.80 6.61
C TRP A 35 -6.35 -0.87 5.81
N LEU A 36 -6.65 -0.73 4.52
CA LEU A 36 -5.93 0.14 3.60
C LEU A 36 -6.60 1.50 3.54
N GLY A 37 -5.89 2.54 3.96
CA GLY A 37 -6.34 3.92 3.88
C GLY A 37 -6.27 4.51 2.47
N PRO A 38 -6.72 5.77 2.30
CA PRO A 38 -6.62 6.48 1.03
C PRO A 38 -5.18 6.63 0.57
N CYS A 39 -4.95 6.48 -0.73
CA CYS A 39 -3.68 6.77 -1.37
C CYS A 39 -3.90 7.27 -2.80
N ILE A 40 -2.83 7.59 -3.51
CA ILE A 40 -2.92 7.89 -4.94
C ILE A 40 -3.37 6.64 -5.70
N GLY A 41 -4.39 6.79 -6.56
CA GLY A 41 -5.02 5.68 -7.27
C GLY A 41 -4.25 5.22 -8.52
N PRO A 42 -4.55 3.99 -9.00
CA PRO A 42 -3.82 3.35 -10.09
C PRO A 42 -3.91 4.08 -11.44
N LYS A 43 -4.94 4.88 -11.64
CA LYS A 43 -5.13 5.63 -12.90
C LYS A 43 -4.23 6.87 -13.04
N VAL A 44 -3.65 7.32 -11.93
CA VAL A 44 -2.90 8.59 -11.87
C VAL A 44 -1.54 8.48 -11.18
N PHE A 45 -1.22 7.32 -10.63
CA PHE A 45 0.08 7.10 -10.00
C PHE A 45 1.12 6.66 -11.03
N GLU A 46 1.60 7.62 -11.81
CA GLU A 46 2.70 7.39 -12.75
C GLU A 46 4.04 7.33 -12.03
N VAL A 47 4.82 6.29 -12.35
CA VAL A 47 6.14 6.00 -11.77
C VAL A 47 7.14 5.61 -12.86
N GLY A 48 8.42 5.67 -12.56
CA GLY A 48 9.48 5.20 -13.46
C GLY A 48 9.82 3.73 -13.28
N ASN A 49 10.75 3.25 -14.13
CA ASN A 49 11.25 1.88 -14.07
C ASN A 49 11.87 1.52 -12.72
N GLU A 50 12.49 2.49 -12.06
CA GLU A 50 13.13 2.29 -10.74
C GLU A 50 12.14 1.84 -9.67
N VAL A 51 10.93 2.40 -9.68
CA VAL A 51 9.87 1.99 -8.76
C VAL A 51 9.36 0.60 -9.08
N ARG A 52 9.04 0.35 -10.36
CA ARG A 52 8.59 -0.96 -10.82
C ARG A 52 9.61 -2.05 -10.49
N ASN A 53 10.87 -1.81 -10.81
CA ASN A 53 11.94 -2.78 -10.58
C ASN A 53 12.14 -3.07 -9.08
N ALA A 54 11.97 -2.08 -8.20
CA ALA A 54 12.04 -2.29 -6.75
C ALA A 54 11.00 -3.30 -6.26
N PHE A 55 9.79 -3.27 -6.80
CA PHE A 55 8.76 -4.27 -6.48
C PHE A 55 9.03 -5.63 -7.13
N LEU A 56 9.50 -5.65 -8.38
CA LEU A 56 9.79 -6.91 -9.09
C LEU A 56 10.98 -7.69 -8.49
N LEU A 57 11.93 -7.00 -7.87
CA LEU A 57 13.02 -7.64 -7.13
C LEU A 57 12.52 -8.41 -5.90
N ALA A 58 11.47 -7.91 -5.25
CA ALA A 58 10.86 -8.59 -4.10
C ALA A 58 9.89 -9.71 -4.53
N ASP A 59 9.08 -9.44 -5.56
CA ASP A 59 8.09 -10.38 -6.07
C ASP A 59 7.83 -10.12 -7.56
N THR A 60 8.20 -11.08 -8.41
CA THR A 60 7.99 -10.99 -9.86
C THR A 60 6.52 -10.92 -10.27
N GLN A 61 5.60 -11.43 -9.44
CA GLN A 61 4.16 -11.34 -9.66
C GLN A 61 3.61 -9.91 -9.51
N ALA A 62 4.37 -9.01 -8.89
CA ALA A 62 4.01 -7.59 -8.79
C ALA A 62 3.85 -6.92 -10.16
N LYS A 63 4.37 -7.50 -11.25
CA LYS A 63 4.24 -6.98 -12.62
C LYS A 63 2.79 -6.68 -13.03
N ARG A 64 1.82 -7.44 -12.54
CA ARG A 64 0.39 -7.28 -12.85
C ARG A 64 -0.23 -5.97 -12.33
N HIS A 65 0.45 -5.32 -11.37
CA HIS A 65 0.04 -4.05 -10.78
C HIS A 65 0.69 -2.83 -11.44
N PHE A 66 1.32 -3.04 -12.59
CA PHE A 66 1.95 -1.97 -13.38
C PHE A 66 1.46 -2.03 -14.81
N LEU A 67 0.72 -1.01 -15.23
CA LEU A 67 0.32 -0.84 -16.62
C LEU A 67 1.24 0.16 -17.31
N PRO A 68 1.60 -0.02 -18.61
CA PRO A 68 2.34 0.98 -19.34
C PRO A 68 1.62 2.33 -19.32
N SER A 69 2.35 3.41 -19.08
CA SER A 69 1.84 4.77 -19.25
C SER A 69 2.09 5.26 -20.68
N HIS A 70 1.54 6.43 -21.02
CA HIS A 70 1.74 7.05 -22.34
C HIS A 70 3.21 7.43 -22.59
N ALA A 71 3.97 7.77 -21.55
CA ALA A 71 5.37 8.14 -21.68
C ALA A 71 6.27 6.88 -21.65
N PRO A 72 7.27 6.78 -22.56
CA PRO A 72 8.23 5.67 -22.56
C PRO A 72 8.93 5.52 -21.21
N GLY A 73 9.03 4.29 -20.70
CA GLY A 73 9.67 3.99 -19.41
C GLY A 73 8.86 4.41 -18.16
N LYS A 74 7.61 4.80 -18.35
CA LYS A 74 6.68 5.16 -17.26
C LYS A 74 5.56 4.12 -17.14
N TRP A 75 5.07 3.98 -15.92
CA TRP A 75 4.09 2.97 -15.54
C TRP A 75 3.04 3.58 -14.63
N LEU A 76 1.81 3.18 -14.81
CA LEU A 76 0.74 3.41 -13.85
C LEU A 76 0.76 2.28 -12.83
N ALA A 77 0.94 2.61 -11.55
CA ALA A 77 1.12 1.64 -10.48
C ALA A 77 -0.11 1.57 -9.57
N ASP A 78 -0.56 0.33 -9.29
CA ASP A 78 -1.65 0.04 -8.36
C ASP A 78 -1.10 -0.23 -6.95
N LEU A 79 -0.97 0.82 -6.13
CA LEU A 79 -0.50 0.69 -4.75
C LEU A 79 -1.41 -0.16 -3.86
N PRO A 80 -2.75 -0.01 -3.89
CA PRO A 80 -3.65 -0.90 -3.16
C PRO A 80 -3.49 -2.37 -3.55
N GLY A 81 -3.38 -2.65 -4.84
CA GLY A 81 -3.16 -4.01 -5.35
C GLY A 81 -1.82 -4.59 -4.89
N LEU A 82 -0.74 -3.82 -4.97
CA LEU A 82 0.58 -4.21 -4.45
C LEU A 82 0.56 -4.48 -2.95
N ALA A 83 -0.14 -3.64 -2.17
CA ALA A 83 -0.28 -3.85 -0.72
C ALA A 83 -1.05 -5.13 -0.40
N ARG A 84 -2.16 -5.39 -1.11
CA ARG A 84 -2.96 -6.61 -0.94
C ARG A 84 -2.16 -7.86 -1.29
N GLN A 85 -1.42 -7.84 -2.40
CA GLN A 85 -0.55 -8.95 -2.78
C GLN A 85 0.51 -9.23 -1.71
N HIS A 86 1.14 -8.18 -1.19
CA HIS A 86 2.18 -8.32 -0.16
C HIS A 86 1.59 -8.86 1.15
N LEU A 87 0.43 -8.35 1.59
CA LEU A 87 -0.27 -8.85 2.78
C LEU A 87 -0.67 -10.32 2.64
N ALA A 88 -1.17 -10.72 1.46
CA ALA A 88 -1.48 -12.12 1.18
C ALA A 88 -0.25 -13.02 1.27
N ALA A 89 0.90 -12.59 0.76
CA ALA A 89 2.18 -13.31 0.89
C ALA A 89 2.65 -13.43 2.36
N LEU A 90 2.21 -12.52 3.22
CA LEU A 90 2.46 -12.53 4.65
C LEU A 90 1.37 -13.26 5.47
N ASN A 91 0.45 -13.97 4.79
CA ASN A 91 -0.70 -14.70 5.36
C ASN A 91 -1.75 -13.79 6.05
N VAL A 92 -1.85 -12.51 5.68
CA VAL A 92 -2.94 -11.62 6.10
C VAL A 92 -3.99 -11.61 4.99
N GLN A 93 -5.08 -12.37 5.16
CA GLN A 93 -6.13 -12.55 4.16
C GLN A 93 -7.28 -11.54 4.30
N ALA A 94 -7.57 -11.11 5.53
CA ALA A 94 -8.64 -10.15 5.81
C ALA A 94 -8.15 -8.72 5.57
N VAL A 95 -8.32 -8.22 4.33
CA VAL A 95 -7.86 -6.88 3.92
C VAL A 95 -9.04 -6.05 3.44
N PHE A 96 -9.31 -4.97 4.16
CA PHE A 96 -10.43 -4.05 3.95
C PHE A 96 -9.98 -2.67 3.48
N GLY A 97 -10.95 -1.79 3.22
CA GLY A 97 -10.72 -0.39 2.84
C GLY A 97 -10.40 -0.21 1.38
N ASN A 98 -9.40 0.60 1.06
CA ASN A 98 -9.08 1.04 -0.28
C ASN A 98 -8.98 -0.12 -1.28
N ASN A 99 -9.87 -0.12 -2.25
CA ASN A 99 -9.96 -1.13 -3.32
C ASN A 99 -9.38 -0.65 -4.67
N GLY A 100 -8.71 0.51 -4.69
CA GLY A 100 -8.16 1.12 -5.90
C GLY A 100 -9.16 1.98 -6.68
N SER A 101 -10.42 2.12 -6.22
CA SER A 101 -11.40 2.99 -6.86
C SER A 101 -11.06 4.48 -6.69
N ASP A 102 -11.66 5.31 -7.52
CA ASP A 102 -11.44 6.76 -7.51
C ASP A 102 -11.88 7.40 -6.19
N ASP A 103 -12.81 6.78 -5.45
CA ASP A 103 -13.28 7.28 -4.14
C ASP A 103 -12.19 7.29 -3.07
N TRP A 104 -11.17 6.46 -3.22
CA TRP A 104 -10.02 6.38 -2.33
C TRP A 104 -8.80 7.14 -2.86
N CYS A 105 -8.89 7.71 -4.08
CA CYS A 105 -7.75 8.34 -4.72
C CYS A 105 -7.49 9.74 -4.17
N THR A 106 -6.37 9.92 -3.48
CA THR A 106 -5.98 11.22 -2.90
C THR A 106 -5.70 12.29 -3.95
N PHE A 107 -5.33 11.89 -5.17
CA PHE A 107 -5.09 12.83 -6.27
C PHE A 107 -6.40 13.31 -6.90
N SER A 108 -7.36 12.40 -7.11
CA SER A 108 -8.61 12.66 -7.84
C SER A 108 -9.71 13.29 -6.97
N ARG A 109 -9.54 13.28 -5.64
CA ARG A 109 -10.53 13.78 -4.68
C ARG A 109 -9.99 14.92 -3.81
N PRO A 110 -9.77 16.12 -4.39
CA PRO A 110 -9.22 17.26 -3.65
C PRO A 110 -10.12 17.74 -2.50
N GLU A 111 -11.43 17.52 -2.60
CA GLU A 111 -12.41 17.87 -1.57
C GLU A 111 -12.34 16.97 -0.32
N ARG A 112 -11.65 15.83 -0.40
CA ARG A 112 -11.56 14.85 0.69
C ARG A 112 -10.15 14.63 1.19
N PHE A 113 -9.14 14.78 0.30
CA PHE A 113 -7.79 14.33 0.61
C PHE A 113 -6.72 15.35 0.20
N PHE A 114 -5.72 15.49 1.02
CA PHE A 114 -4.47 16.12 0.65
C PHE A 114 -3.68 15.23 -0.31
N SER A 115 -2.98 15.83 -1.28
CA SER A 115 -2.15 15.10 -2.24
C SER A 115 -0.89 15.86 -2.60
N TYR A 116 0.27 15.37 -2.17
CA TYR A 116 1.55 15.97 -2.55
C TYR A 116 1.80 15.94 -4.06
N ARG A 117 1.39 14.85 -4.73
CA ARG A 117 1.55 14.69 -6.18
C ARG A 117 0.74 15.72 -6.97
N ARG A 118 -0.42 16.12 -6.46
CA ARG A 118 -1.28 17.15 -7.08
C ARG A 118 -0.81 18.55 -6.72
N ASP A 119 -0.53 18.81 -5.43
CA ASP A 119 -0.44 20.16 -4.86
C ASP A 119 1.01 20.60 -4.61
N GLY A 120 1.98 19.69 -4.60
CA GLY A 120 3.37 19.96 -4.23
C GLY A 120 3.52 20.28 -2.74
N ARG A 121 3.04 21.44 -2.30
CA ARG A 121 2.95 21.80 -0.87
C ARG A 121 1.54 21.51 -0.36
N THR A 122 1.42 20.67 0.66
CA THR A 122 0.11 20.20 1.14
C THR A 122 0.17 19.74 2.60
N GLY A 123 -1.00 19.55 3.22
CA GLY A 123 -1.15 18.90 4.52
C GLY A 123 -0.76 17.42 4.50
N ARG A 124 -0.93 16.78 5.64
CA ARG A 124 -0.76 15.34 5.83
C ARG A 124 -2.05 14.78 6.45
N MET A 125 -2.26 13.49 6.23
CA MET A 125 -3.37 12.74 6.81
C MET A 125 -2.80 11.59 7.62
N ALA A 126 -3.50 11.22 8.70
CA ALA A 126 -3.26 10.00 9.44
C ALA A 126 -4.56 9.23 9.60
N ALA A 127 -4.47 7.92 9.58
CA ALA A 127 -5.56 7.03 9.92
C ALA A 127 -5.09 6.14 11.08
N THR A 128 -5.93 6.01 12.10
CA THR A 128 -5.66 5.18 13.27
C THR A 128 -6.83 4.22 13.48
N VAL A 129 -6.52 3.04 13.98
CA VAL A 129 -7.51 2.03 14.36
C VAL A 129 -7.09 1.44 15.69
N TRP A 130 -8.06 1.21 16.55
CA TRP A 130 -7.85 0.53 17.84
C TRP A 130 -9.07 -0.32 18.17
N LEU A 131 -8.84 -1.33 18.99
CA LEU A 131 -9.90 -2.12 19.57
C LEU A 131 -10.25 -1.54 20.94
N HIS A 132 -11.54 -1.36 21.23
CA HIS A 132 -11.99 -1.15 22.59
C HIS A 132 -11.86 -2.46 23.36
N ALA A 133 -11.28 -2.41 24.55
CA ALA A 133 -11.45 -3.50 25.51
C ALA A 133 -12.92 -3.45 25.93
N ASP A 134 -13.64 -4.56 25.74
CA ASP A 134 -14.96 -4.72 26.37
C ASP A 134 -14.73 -4.74 27.87
N GLU A 135 -15.44 -3.84 28.61
CA GLU A 135 -15.46 -3.81 30.07
C GLU A 135 -16.13 -5.05 30.65
#